data_a3398b4b9f4746befb2f55475b8986ec
#
_entry.id   a3398b4b9f4746befb2f55475b8986ec
#
_cell.length_a   1.000
_cell.length_b   1.000
_cell.length_c   1.000
_cell.angle_alpha   90.00
_cell.angle_beta   90.00
_cell.angle_gamma   90.00
#
_symmetry.space_group_name_H-M   'P 1'
#
loop_
_entity.id
_entity.type
_entity.pdbx_description
1 polymer ?
#
loop_
_entity_poly.entity_id
_entity_poly.type
_entity_poly.pdbx_seq_one_letter_code
_entity_poly.pdbx_strand_id
1 'polypeptide(L)'
;MKRILVLTTLMLGVSAGILLLVSFRYTSDGADVTHCPVPPVEDENPHCVFMTVYEGVGLDSSFILATPAKVLNAEQRALDWLVKAQSQNGGYGAGAHARQDIRDPHAVATDPATTAMVGMAIMRMGSTPSKGEHAAQLKKLTEYLLGHVEKAGPQSTNITDLQGTQIQSKLGANIDVALTTQYLSNLSAKLDKQDPLKGRVLQAMNICTGILQRAQNSDGSTKGDGWAGVLQSSFAASALESAKAQGAVVDEKALQQARDYNKGNFDADKGSVATERAAGITLYAVSGSTRNSAVEAREASEKVEQARKEGKLDADAPVTLDNLKEAGISDTEAERLNTAYQVYNAAKVQSQDERVLSGFGNNGGEEFLSFLQTGESMIIAKDNGWRNWYGATTDRLLAIQNNDGSWQGHHCITSPVFCTATSLLILSINNDIDELMAQGAVKYR
;
A
#
# COMPACT_ATOMS: atom_id res chain seq x y z
N MET A 1 65.73 21.23 3.02
CA MET A 1 66.73 21.00 4.08
C MET A 1 66.01 20.41 5.29
N LYS A 2 66.61 19.33 5.79
CA LYS A 2 66.40 18.65 7.06
C LYS A 2 65.17 17.76 7.20
N ARG A 3 65.43 16.50 6.99
CA ARG A 3 64.87 15.26 7.54
C ARG A 3 64.95 15.27 9.07
N ILE A 4 63.96 14.72 9.78
CA ILE A 4 64.24 13.91 10.97
C ILE A 4 63.23 12.77 10.98
N LEU A 5 63.83 11.59 11.02
CA LEU A 5 63.32 10.25 11.19
C LEU A 5 63.41 9.94 12.68
N VAL A 6 62.39 9.35 13.30
CA VAL A 6 62.56 8.61 14.56
C VAL A 6 61.76 7.34 14.49
N LEU A 7 62.50 6.27 14.72
CA LEU A 7 62.20 4.83 14.75
C LEU A 7 61.57 4.39 16.09
N THR A 8 60.69 3.40 15.99
CA THR A 8 60.53 2.17 16.80
C THR A 8 60.27 2.26 18.30
N THR A 9 59.27 1.52 18.78
CA THR A 9 59.53 0.26 19.52
C THR A 9 58.29 -0.63 19.60
N LEU A 10 58.53 -1.87 19.26
CA LEU A 10 57.68 -3.07 19.40
C LEU A 10 57.65 -3.51 20.86
N MET A 11 56.45 -3.79 21.42
CA MET A 11 56.35 -4.65 22.61
C MET A 11 55.30 -5.72 22.38
N LEU A 12 55.74 -6.95 22.26
CA LEU A 12 54.95 -8.17 22.39
C LEU A 12 54.50 -8.35 23.85
N GLY A 13 53.21 -8.51 24.06
CA GLY A 13 52.63 -9.02 25.31
C GLY A 13 51.84 -10.29 25.01
N VAL A 14 52.47 -11.42 25.33
CA VAL A 14 51.83 -12.76 25.36
C VAL A 14 51.04 -12.86 26.67
N SER A 15 49.74 -13.04 26.59
CA SER A 15 48.92 -13.48 27.73
C SER A 15 48.10 -14.70 27.32
N ALA A 16 48.44 -15.82 27.91
CA ALA A 16 47.76 -17.09 27.82
C ALA A 16 46.36 -17.00 28.40
N GLY A 17 45.32 -17.14 27.57
CA GLY A 17 43.93 -17.29 27.98
C GLY A 17 43.54 -18.76 27.94
N ILE A 18 43.16 -19.28 29.10
CA ILE A 18 42.72 -20.64 29.37
C ILE A 18 41.41 -20.90 28.59
N LEU A 19 41.47 -21.89 27.67
CA LEU A 19 40.29 -22.44 27.00
C LEU A 19 39.56 -23.39 27.97
N LEU A 20 38.44 -22.99 28.52
CA LEU A 20 37.51 -23.88 29.21
C LEU A 20 36.60 -24.54 28.16
N LEU A 21 36.94 -25.78 27.80
CA LEU A 21 36.07 -26.68 27.03
C LEU A 21 34.99 -27.24 27.97
N VAL A 22 33.76 -26.68 27.90
CA VAL A 22 32.60 -27.31 28.49
C VAL A 22 32.02 -28.30 27.50
N SER A 23 32.31 -29.57 27.72
CA SER A 23 31.70 -30.68 26.98
C SER A 23 30.31 -30.95 27.52
N PHE A 24 29.27 -30.53 26.77
CA PHE A 24 27.91 -31.02 27.00
C PHE A 24 27.79 -32.46 26.51
N ARG A 25 27.65 -33.40 27.42
CA ARG A 25 27.20 -34.75 27.12
C ARG A 25 25.69 -34.72 26.94
N TYR A 26 25.23 -34.97 25.71
CA TYR A 26 23.85 -35.29 25.42
C TYR A 26 23.58 -36.71 25.91
N THR A 27 22.80 -36.86 26.99
CA THR A 27 22.17 -38.11 27.33
C THR A 27 20.85 -38.19 26.59
N SER A 28 20.74 -39.12 25.65
CA SER A 28 19.48 -39.45 25.00
C SER A 28 18.63 -40.26 25.98
N ASP A 29 17.83 -39.58 26.78
CA ASP A 29 16.68 -40.23 27.41
C ASP A 29 15.48 -40.10 26.46
N GLY A 30 14.97 -41.26 26.05
CA GLY A 30 13.77 -41.35 25.21
C GLY A 30 12.56 -40.77 25.95
N ALA A 31 12.18 -39.57 25.58
CA ALA A 31 10.88 -39.04 25.95
C ALA A 31 9.86 -39.59 24.96
N ASP A 32 9.00 -40.44 25.47
CA ASP A 32 7.78 -40.92 24.86
C ASP A 32 7.00 -39.73 24.28
N VAL A 33 6.77 -39.75 22.98
CA VAL A 33 5.93 -38.75 22.29
C VAL A 33 4.49 -39.05 22.71
N THR A 34 4.09 -38.53 23.84
CA THR A 34 2.67 -38.51 24.22
C THR A 34 1.92 -37.65 23.21
N HIS A 35 1.01 -38.30 22.48
CA HIS A 35 0.00 -37.67 21.64
C HIS A 35 -0.63 -36.49 22.40
N CYS A 36 -0.48 -35.27 21.89
CA CYS A 36 -1.36 -34.19 22.27
C CYS A 36 -2.79 -34.60 21.90
N PRO A 37 -3.74 -34.60 22.85
CA PRO A 37 -5.12 -34.82 22.50
C PRO A 37 -5.59 -33.69 21.62
N VAL A 38 -6.05 -34.02 20.39
CA VAL A 38 -6.74 -33.10 19.50
C VAL A 38 -8.05 -32.71 20.18
N PRO A 39 -8.26 -31.44 20.55
CA PRO A 39 -9.57 -31.02 21.05
C PRO A 39 -10.60 -31.14 19.90
N PRO A 40 -11.88 -31.42 20.21
CA PRO A 40 -12.91 -31.46 19.18
C PRO A 40 -13.01 -30.10 18.51
N VAL A 41 -13.06 -30.14 17.17
CA VAL A 41 -13.16 -28.98 16.28
C VAL A 41 -14.54 -28.35 16.44
N GLU A 42 -14.65 -27.35 17.29
CA GLU A 42 -15.68 -26.33 17.27
C GLU A 42 -15.01 -25.00 17.63
N ASP A 43 -14.28 -24.45 16.67
CA ASP A 43 -14.05 -23.01 16.55
C ASP A 43 -13.46 -22.71 15.16
N GLU A 44 -14.28 -22.12 14.32
CA GLU A 44 -13.88 -21.58 13.03
C GLU A 44 -13.01 -20.33 13.25
N ASN A 45 -11.76 -20.53 13.67
CA ASN A 45 -10.77 -19.46 13.68
C ASN A 45 -9.80 -19.69 12.51
N PRO A 46 -9.96 -19.00 11.36
CA PRO A 46 -9.17 -19.23 10.15
C PRO A 46 -7.69 -18.78 10.26
N HIS A 47 -7.24 -18.38 11.44
CA HIS A 47 -5.90 -17.81 11.66
C HIS A 47 -5.00 -18.64 12.59
N CYS A 48 -5.22 -19.92 12.71
CA CYS A 48 -4.28 -20.78 13.42
C CYS A 48 -3.03 -20.99 12.55
N VAL A 49 -1.88 -20.49 13.01
CA VAL A 49 -0.57 -20.61 12.34
C VAL A 49 -0.25 -22.07 11.95
N PHE A 50 -0.73 -23.04 12.70
CA PHE A 50 -0.54 -24.46 12.40
C PHE A 50 -1.44 -24.99 11.26
N MET A 51 -2.65 -24.44 11.06
CA MET A 51 -3.51 -24.78 9.93
C MET A 51 -2.92 -24.25 8.61
N THR A 52 -2.40 -23.03 8.59
CA THR A 52 -1.76 -22.45 7.40
C THR A 52 -0.52 -23.22 6.95
N VAL A 53 0.26 -23.76 7.87
CA VAL A 53 1.42 -24.61 7.55
C VAL A 53 0.98 -25.98 7.00
N TYR A 54 -0.10 -26.55 7.51
CA TYR A 54 -0.60 -27.88 7.09
C TYR A 54 -1.32 -27.84 5.73
N GLU A 55 -2.00 -26.74 5.42
CA GLU A 55 -2.71 -26.55 4.14
C GLU A 55 -1.82 -25.95 3.03
N GLY A 56 -0.55 -25.67 3.30
CA GLY A 56 0.37 -25.06 2.34
C GLY A 56 0.03 -23.59 2.01
N VAL A 57 -0.85 -22.97 2.80
CA VAL A 57 -1.20 -21.54 2.73
C VAL A 57 -0.31 -20.73 3.68
N GLY A 58 0.89 -21.24 3.99
CA GLY A 58 1.85 -20.52 4.81
C GLY A 58 2.26 -19.23 4.13
N LEU A 59 2.07 -18.10 4.80
CA LEU A 59 2.84 -16.90 4.50
C LEU A 59 4.31 -17.32 4.44
N ASP A 60 4.92 -17.12 3.30
CA ASP A 60 6.37 -17.24 3.20
C ASP A 60 6.96 -16.34 4.27
N SER A 61 7.58 -16.95 5.31
CA SER A 61 8.20 -16.19 6.42
C SER A 61 9.23 -15.19 5.90
N SER A 62 9.65 -15.32 4.63
CA SER A 62 10.45 -14.33 3.92
C SER A 62 9.74 -12.99 3.76
N PHE A 63 8.41 -12.93 3.79
CA PHE A 63 7.65 -11.69 3.70
C PHE A 63 7.45 -10.99 5.05
N ILE A 64 7.52 -11.69 6.17
CA ILE A 64 7.38 -11.08 7.49
C ILE A 64 8.67 -10.38 7.87
N LEU A 65 8.58 -9.06 8.07
CA LEU A 65 9.70 -8.24 8.53
C LEU A 65 9.41 -7.69 9.92
N ALA A 66 10.30 -7.92 10.87
CA ALA A 66 10.21 -7.25 12.16
C ALA A 66 10.44 -5.74 11.97
N THR A 67 9.47 -4.91 12.34
CA THR A 67 9.60 -3.46 12.25
C THR A 67 10.69 -2.96 13.18
N PRO A 68 11.71 -2.22 12.71
CA PRO A 68 12.79 -1.72 13.55
C PRO A 68 12.28 -0.77 14.64
N ALA A 69 12.89 -0.78 15.82
CA ALA A 69 12.47 0.07 16.95
C ALA A 69 12.41 1.58 16.61
N LYS A 70 13.33 2.07 15.75
CA LYS A 70 13.31 3.47 15.29
C LYS A 70 12.05 3.78 14.48
N VAL A 71 11.55 2.83 13.70
CA VAL A 71 10.33 2.96 12.89
C VAL A 71 9.11 2.93 13.80
N LEU A 72 9.02 1.96 14.75
CA LEU A 72 7.92 1.90 15.72
C LEU A 72 7.78 3.21 16.53
N ASN A 73 8.91 3.82 16.91
CA ASN A 73 8.89 5.12 17.61
C ASN A 73 8.36 6.25 16.71
N ALA A 74 8.76 6.27 15.45
CA ALA A 74 8.28 7.27 14.48
C ALA A 74 6.79 7.11 14.17
N GLU A 75 6.31 5.87 14.04
CA GLU A 75 4.89 5.54 13.87
C GLU A 75 4.05 6.02 15.06
N GLN A 76 4.49 5.74 16.29
CA GLN A 76 3.76 6.18 17.48
C GLN A 76 3.66 7.69 17.56
N ARG A 77 4.75 8.42 17.30
CA ARG A 77 4.76 9.87 17.29
C ARG A 77 3.84 10.46 16.22
N ALA A 78 3.82 9.85 15.04
CA ALA A 78 2.92 10.24 13.94
C ALA A 78 1.45 10.00 14.29
N LEU A 79 1.15 8.84 14.86
CA LEU A 79 -0.19 8.49 15.31
C LEU A 79 -0.70 9.47 16.40
N ASP A 80 0.12 9.74 17.40
CA ASP A 80 -0.20 10.71 18.47
C ASP A 80 -0.47 12.10 17.92
N TRP A 81 0.29 12.52 16.91
CA TRP A 81 0.10 13.81 16.25
C TRP A 81 -1.21 13.83 15.46
N LEU A 82 -1.52 12.78 14.66
CA LEU A 82 -2.76 12.67 13.89
C LEU A 82 -3.99 12.64 14.78
N VAL A 83 -3.94 11.92 15.90
CA VAL A 83 -5.05 11.86 16.85
C VAL A 83 -5.39 13.25 17.39
N LYS A 84 -4.38 14.08 17.68
CA LYS A 84 -4.56 15.45 18.15
C LYS A 84 -5.06 16.40 17.06
N ALA A 85 -4.77 16.12 15.78
CA ALA A 85 -5.17 16.92 14.64
C ALA A 85 -6.64 16.73 14.22
N GLN A 86 -7.40 15.82 14.87
CA GLN A 86 -8.80 15.59 14.53
C GLN A 86 -9.67 16.81 14.84
N SER A 87 -10.45 17.26 13.86
CA SER A 87 -11.43 18.32 14.05
C SER A 87 -12.66 17.85 14.84
N GLN A 88 -13.41 18.80 15.42
CA GLN A 88 -14.58 18.50 16.27
C GLN A 88 -15.65 17.67 15.53
N ASN A 89 -15.81 17.88 14.21
CA ASN A 89 -16.75 17.15 13.36
C ASN A 89 -16.27 15.72 13.02
N GLY A 90 -15.09 15.31 13.50
CA GLY A 90 -14.49 13.99 13.24
C GLY A 90 -13.61 13.92 11.98
N GLY A 91 -13.65 14.91 11.12
CA GLY A 91 -12.88 14.99 9.89
C GLY A 91 -11.47 15.58 10.08
N TYR A 92 -10.71 15.55 8.97
CA TYR A 92 -9.38 16.13 8.82
C TYR A 92 -9.31 16.90 7.50
N GLY A 93 -8.39 17.86 7.37
CA GLY A 93 -8.29 18.65 6.16
C GLY A 93 -6.86 18.90 5.71
N ALA A 94 -6.67 19.00 4.40
CA ALA A 94 -5.40 19.40 3.79
C ALA A 94 -5.29 20.92 3.58
N GLY A 95 -6.41 21.63 3.66
CA GLY A 95 -6.47 23.05 3.35
C GLY A 95 -6.59 23.36 1.86
N ALA A 96 -6.86 24.63 1.55
CA ALA A 96 -7.00 25.11 0.19
C ALA A 96 -5.64 25.17 -0.52
N HIS A 97 -5.63 24.83 -1.82
CA HIS A 97 -4.44 24.95 -2.66
C HIS A 97 -3.86 26.38 -2.70
N ALA A 98 -4.73 27.39 -2.69
CA ALA A 98 -4.33 28.79 -2.67
C ALA A 98 -3.65 29.24 -1.36
N ARG A 99 -3.69 28.44 -0.31
CA ARG A 99 -3.16 28.72 1.03
C ARG A 99 -2.31 27.56 1.56
N GLN A 100 -1.31 27.15 0.78
CA GLN A 100 -0.36 26.09 1.13
C GLN A 100 0.58 26.46 2.30
N ASP A 101 0.53 27.69 2.76
CA ASP A 101 1.27 28.21 3.92
C ASP A 101 0.66 27.81 5.27
N ILE A 102 -0.62 27.45 5.32
CA ILE A 102 -1.31 27.08 6.57
C ILE A 102 -0.88 25.66 6.99
N ARG A 103 -0.28 25.58 8.18
CA ARG A 103 0.22 24.33 8.77
C ARG A 103 -0.61 23.85 9.97
N ASP A 104 -1.40 24.73 10.57
CA ASP A 104 -2.29 24.36 11.68
C ASP A 104 -3.44 23.50 11.15
N PRO A 105 -3.57 22.22 11.60
CA PRO A 105 -4.61 21.31 11.15
C PRO A 105 -6.02 21.79 11.50
N HIS A 106 -6.17 22.65 12.53
CA HIS A 106 -7.46 23.17 12.96
C HIS A 106 -7.84 24.47 12.28
N ALA A 107 -6.94 25.09 11.51
CA ALA A 107 -7.19 26.32 10.76
C ALA A 107 -7.67 26.07 9.31
N VAL A 108 -7.94 24.81 8.94
CA VAL A 108 -8.35 24.42 7.59
C VAL A 108 -9.68 23.67 7.62
N ALA A 109 -10.44 23.77 6.52
CA ALA A 109 -11.66 22.98 6.36
C ALA A 109 -11.32 21.48 6.23
N THR A 110 -12.15 20.65 6.84
CA THR A 110 -12.05 19.19 6.71
C THR A 110 -12.51 18.74 5.32
N ASP A 111 -11.84 17.73 4.76
CA ASP A 111 -12.17 17.15 3.46
C ASP A 111 -12.16 15.62 3.49
N PRO A 112 -12.98 14.95 2.63
CA PRO A 112 -13.08 13.49 2.65
C PRO A 112 -11.77 12.78 2.28
N ALA A 113 -10.98 13.30 1.34
CA ALA A 113 -9.74 12.68 0.89
C ALA A 113 -8.72 12.58 2.03
N THR A 114 -8.45 13.70 2.72
CA THR A 114 -7.54 13.75 3.86
C THR A 114 -8.07 12.91 5.02
N THR A 115 -9.37 12.98 5.30
CA THR A 115 -10.01 12.19 6.35
C THR A 115 -9.88 10.69 6.08
N ALA A 116 -10.08 10.24 4.86
CA ALA A 116 -9.93 8.84 4.47
C ALA A 116 -8.48 8.33 4.64
N MET A 117 -7.50 9.14 4.24
CA MET A 117 -6.08 8.80 4.43
C MET A 117 -5.71 8.62 5.90
N VAL A 118 -6.15 9.55 6.77
CA VAL A 118 -5.92 9.42 8.22
C VAL A 118 -6.64 8.19 8.78
N GLY A 119 -7.86 7.92 8.34
CA GLY A 119 -8.62 6.74 8.75
C GLY A 119 -7.92 5.43 8.40
N MET A 120 -7.39 5.32 7.18
CA MET A 120 -6.59 4.16 6.76
C MET A 120 -5.32 4.01 7.61
N ALA A 121 -4.63 5.11 7.91
CA ALA A 121 -3.43 5.08 8.74
C ALA A 121 -3.72 4.60 10.17
N ILE A 122 -4.77 5.12 10.82
CA ILE A 122 -5.16 4.70 12.17
C ILE A 122 -5.63 3.23 12.17
N MET A 123 -6.33 2.77 11.12
CA MET A 123 -6.73 1.36 11.00
C MET A 123 -5.51 0.44 10.84
N ARG A 124 -4.53 0.83 10.05
CA ARG A 124 -3.27 0.06 9.86
C ARG A 124 -2.46 -0.04 11.16
N MET A 125 -2.62 0.94 12.06
CA MET A 125 -2.06 0.90 13.41
C MET A 125 -2.90 0.08 14.42
N GLY A 126 -3.85 -0.73 13.94
CA GLY A 126 -4.55 -1.75 14.72
C GLY A 126 -5.85 -1.32 15.39
N SER A 127 -6.40 -0.13 15.10
CA SER A 127 -7.70 0.28 15.61
C SER A 127 -8.81 0.11 14.57
N THR A 128 -10.06 -0.10 15.05
CA THR A 128 -11.29 -0.03 14.26
C THR A 128 -12.31 0.86 14.98
N PRO A 129 -13.46 1.22 14.39
CA PRO A 129 -14.47 2.01 15.09
C PRO A 129 -15.04 1.37 16.37
N SER A 130 -14.84 0.05 16.54
CA SER A 130 -15.32 -0.72 17.69
C SER A 130 -14.22 -1.27 18.60
N LYS A 131 -12.96 -1.29 18.15
CA LYS A 131 -11.84 -1.92 18.88
C LYS A 131 -10.56 -1.08 18.75
N GLY A 132 -9.69 -1.18 19.76
CA GLY A 132 -8.38 -0.54 19.78
C GLY A 132 -8.37 0.82 20.47
N GLU A 133 -7.18 1.34 20.69
CA GLU A 133 -6.93 2.57 21.45
C GLU A 133 -7.62 3.80 20.84
N HIS A 134 -7.67 3.87 19.52
CA HIS A 134 -8.22 5.02 18.79
C HIS A 134 -9.60 4.74 18.18
N ALA A 135 -10.37 3.81 18.77
CA ALA A 135 -11.71 3.46 18.31
C ALA A 135 -12.68 4.66 18.30
N ALA A 136 -12.60 5.53 19.29
CA ALA A 136 -13.45 6.72 19.39
C ALA A 136 -13.16 7.73 18.24
N GLN A 137 -11.90 7.92 17.90
CA GLN A 137 -11.46 8.78 16.78
C GLN A 137 -11.93 8.21 15.45
N LEU A 138 -11.71 6.91 15.23
CA LEU A 138 -12.16 6.23 14.01
C LEU A 138 -13.68 6.22 13.87
N LYS A 139 -14.41 6.06 14.97
CA LYS A 139 -15.88 6.14 14.93
C LYS A 139 -16.35 7.50 14.43
N LYS A 140 -15.82 8.61 14.96
CA LYS A 140 -16.15 9.96 14.51
C LYS A 140 -15.78 10.19 13.04
N LEU A 141 -14.58 9.74 12.65
CA LEU A 141 -14.07 9.82 11.28
C LEU A 141 -14.96 9.02 10.32
N THR A 142 -15.35 7.80 10.70
CA THR A 142 -16.24 6.94 9.89
C THR A 142 -17.60 7.62 9.70
N GLU A 143 -18.19 8.17 10.75
CA GLU A 143 -19.46 8.89 10.66
C GLU A 143 -19.36 10.14 9.76
N TYR A 144 -18.23 10.87 9.82
CA TYR A 144 -17.97 11.98 8.92
C TYR A 144 -18.00 11.53 7.45
N LEU A 145 -17.25 10.49 7.09
CA LEU A 145 -17.17 9.99 5.71
C LEU A 145 -18.49 9.40 5.23
N LEU A 146 -19.16 8.57 6.05
CA LEU A 146 -20.46 8.01 5.72
C LEU A 146 -21.51 9.11 5.53
N GLY A 147 -21.52 10.14 6.38
CA GLY A 147 -22.41 11.28 6.25
C GLY A 147 -22.23 12.05 4.93
N HIS A 148 -20.99 12.21 4.47
CA HIS A 148 -20.71 12.82 3.16
C HIS A 148 -21.25 11.96 2.01
N VAL A 149 -21.00 10.65 2.03
CA VAL A 149 -21.47 9.72 0.98
C VAL A 149 -23.00 9.63 0.94
N GLU A 150 -23.65 9.51 2.10
CA GLU A 150 -25.10 9.40 2.22
C GLU A 150 -25.81 10.69 1.76
N LYS A 151 -25.26 11.86 2.11
CA LYS A 151 -25.76 13.16 1.65
C LYS A 151 -25.64 13.31 0.13
N ALA A 152 -24.54 12.85 -0.46
CA ALA A 152 -24.32 12.89 -1.89
C ALA A 152 -25.37 12.04 -2.65
N GLY A 153 -25.56 10.81 -2.22
CA GLY A 153 -26.49 9.89 -2.86
C GLY A 153 -25.96 9.29 -4.18
N PRO A 154 -26.72 8.36 -4.78
CA PRO A 154 -26.23 7.53 -5.87
C PRO A 154 -26.07 8.24 -7.23
N GLN A 155 -26.67 9.41 -7.43
CA GLN A 155 -26.62 10.17 -8.70
C GLN A 155 -25.61 11.32 -8.68
N SER A 156 -24.95 11.56 -7.56
CA SER A 156 -23.96 12.62 -7.43
C SER A 156 -22.72 12.36 -8.28
N THR A 157 -21.99 13.42 -8.58
CA THR A 157 -20.71 13.39 -9.29
C THR A 157 -19.51 13.45 -8.34
N ASN A 158 -19.75 13.80 -7.07
CA ASN A 158 -18.76 13.80 -5.98
C ASN A 158 -19.51 13.62 -4.64
N ILE A 159 -18.75 13.40 -3.55
CA ILE A 159 -19.25 13.25 -2.18
C ILE A 159 -19.07 14.51 -1.33
N THR A 160 -18.55 15.58 -1.90
CA THR A 160 -18.34 16.86 -1.20
C THR A 160 -18.61 18.05 -2.12
N ASP A 161 -19.11 19.14 -1.54
CA ASP A 161 -19.25 20.44 -2.22
C ASP A 161 -17.98 21.30 -2.09
N LEU A 162 -17.04 20.89 -1.21
CA LEU A 162 -15.76 21.58 -1.05
C LEU A 162 -14.89 21.41 -2.30
N GLN A 163 -14.38 22.53 -2.81
CA GLN A 163 -13.55 22.55 -4.01
C GLN A 163 -12.22 23.25 -3.74
N GLY A 164 -11.22 22.94 -4.55
CA GLY A 164 -9.92 23.61 -4.52
C GLY A 164 -9.05 23.27 -3.31
N THR A 165 -9.26 22.11 -2.69
CA THR A 165 -8.32 21.60 -1.70
C THR A 165 -6.97 21.31 -2.36
N GLN A 166 -5.89 21.23 -1.58
CA GLN A 166 -4.57 20.84 -2.11
C GLN A 166 -4.66 19.50 -2.85
N ILE A 167 -5.41 18.54 -2.30
CA ILE A 167 -5.52 17.19 -2.84
C ILE A 167 -6.25 17.20 -4.18
N GLN A 168 -7.42 17.86 -4.26
CA GLN A 168 -8.18 17.98 -5.50
C GLN A 168 -7.41 18.70 -6.60
N SER A 169 -6.75 19.82 -6.26
CA SER A 169 -6.00 20.61 -7.24
C SER A 169 -4.83 19.85 -7.83
N LYS A 170 -4.22 18.96 -7.06
CA LYS A 170 -3.05 18.20 -7.48
C LYS A 170 -3.39 16.86 -8.13
N LEU A 171 -4.34 16.13 -7.57
CA LEU A 171 -4.68 14.80 -8.06
C LEU A 171 -5.90 14.81 -8.97
N GLY A 172 -6.93 15.57 -8.62
CA GLY A 172 -8.17 15.69 -9.37
C GLY A 172 -9.41 15.68 -8.48
N ALA A 173 -10.54 16.11 -9.06
CA ALA A 173 -11.79 16.34 -8.33
C ALA A 173 -12.42 15.06 -7.73
N ASN A 174 -12.13 13.88 -8.28
CA ASN A 174 -12.70 12.61 -7.82
C ASN A 174 -11.84 11.86 -6.81
N ILE A 175 -10.73 12.46 -6.37
CA ILE A 175 -9.84 11.84 -5.38
C ILE A 175 -10.53 11.61 -4.02
N ASP A 176 -11.46 12.50 -3.64
CA ASP A 176 -12.27 12.34 -2.42
C ASP A 176 -13.06 11.03 -2.46
N VAL A 177 -13.66 10.73 -3.61
CA VAL A 177 -14.43 9.50 -3.81
C VAL A 177 -13.51 8.28 -3.80
N ALA A 178 -12.37 8.35 -4.49
CA ALA A 178 -11.43 7.24 -4.59
C ALA A 178 -10.85 6.84 -3.22
N LEU A 179 -10.33 7.81 -2.47
CA LEU A 179 -9.74 7.54 -1.15
C LEU A 179 -10.79 7.12 -0.11
N THR A 180 -12.00 7.73 -0.17
CA THR A 180 -13.12 7.29 0.70
C THR A 180 -13.53 5.85 0.36
N THR A 181 -13.55 5.46 -0.91
CA THR A 181 -13.85 4.07 -1.31
C THR A 181 -12.80 3.10 -0.77
N GLN A 182 -11.52 3.44 -0.84
CA GLN A 182 -10.45 2.62 -0.27
C GLN A 182 -10.58 2.49 1.25
N TYR A 183 -10.84 3.60 1.95
CA TYR A 183 -11.10 3.58 3.39
C TYR A 183 -12.25 2.64 3.75
N LEU A 184 -13.40 2.76 3.06
CA LEU A 184 -14.59 1.93 3.32
C LEU A 184 -14.32 0.46 2.99
N SER A 185 -13.51 0.17 1.97
CA SER A 185 -13.10 -1.20 1.62
C SER A 185 -12.21 -1.81 2.71
N ASN A 186 -11.21 -1.06 3.19
CA ASN A 186 -10.33 -1.50 4.27
C ASN A 186 -11.12 -1.68 5.58
N LEU A 187 -12.06 -0.78 5.87
CA LEU A 187 -12.95 -0.90 7.02
C LEU A 187 -13.82 -2.16 6.90
N SER A 188 -14.44 -2.37 5.73
CA SER A 188 -15.26 -3.55 5.49
C SER A 188 -14.50 -4.86 5.73
N ALA A 189 -13.24 -4.94 5.34
CA ALA A 189 -12.40 -6.13 5.57
C ALA A 189 -12.16 -6.41 7.07
N LYS A 190 -12.11 -5.36 7.90
CA LYS A 190 -11.82 -5.45 9.34
C LYS A 190 -13.08 -5.56 10.23
N LEU A 191 -14.28 -5.39 9.65
CA LEU A 191 -15.54 -5.55 10.36
C LEU A 191 -15.99 -7.01 10.39
N ASP A 192 -16.47 -7.47 11.54
CA ASP A 192 -17.09 -8.77 11.67
C ASP A 192 -18.34 -8.90 10.75
N LYS A 193 -18.65 -10.10 10.28
CA LYS A 193 -19.78 -10.33 9.35
C LYS A 193 -21.13 -9.81 9.91
N GLN A 194 -21.28 -9.80 11.22
CA GLN A 194 -22.50 -9.40 11.93
C GLN A 194 -22.43 -7.97 12.46
N ASP A 195 -21.35 -7.23 12.18
CA ASP A 195 -21.23 -5.84 12.63
C ASP A 195 -22.33 -4.99 11.99
N PRO A 196 -23.14 -4.25 12.79
CA PRO A 196 -24.25 -3.45 12.25
C PRO A 196 -23.79 -2.37 11.26
N LEU A 197 -22.52 -1.95 11.31
CA LEU A 197 -21.94 -0.99 10.39
C LEU A 197 -21.69 -1.57 8.99
N LYS A 198 -21.54 -2.91 8.85
CA LYS A 198 -21.15 -3.59 7.61
C LYS A 198 -22.10 -3.29 6.44
N GLY A 199 -23.40 -3.35 6.69
CA GLY A 199 -24.42 -3.06 5.66
C GLY A 199 -24.38 -1.60 5.19
N ARG A 200 -24.19 -0.65 6.11
CA ARG A 200 -24.08 0.78 5.81
C ARG A 200 -22.80 1.09 5.02
N VAL A 201 -21.67 0.47 5.40
CA VAL A 201 -20.39 0.57 4.68
C VAL A 201 -20.53 0.03 3.25
N LEU A 202 -21.17 -1.13 3.05
CA LEU A 202 -21.39 -1.68 1.72
C LEU A 202 -22.26 -0.77 0.84
N GLN A 203 -23.33 -0.19 1.40
CA GLN A 203 -24.14 0.78 0.67
C GLN A 203 -23.35 2.02 0.25
N ALA A 204 -22.53 2.56 1.16
CA ALA A 204 -21.67 3.70 0.87
C ALA A 204 -20.62 3.36 -0.20
N MET A 205 -20.01 2.17 -0.14
CA MET A 205 -19.11 1.70 -1.21
C MET A 205 -19.82 1.64 -2.57
N ASN A 206 -21.05 1.13 -2.63
CA ASN A 206 -21.82 1.08 -3.88
C ASN A 206 -22.14 2.46 -4.45
N ILE A 207 -22.39 3.47 -3.62
CA ILE A 207 -22.55 4.86 -4.07
C ILE A 207 -21.21 5.36 -4.65
N CYS A 208 -20.11 5.19 -3.93
CA CYS A 208 -18.80 5.65 -4.35
C CYS A 208 -18.32 4.96 -5.64
N THR A 209 -18.43 3.63 -5.75
CA THR A 209 -18.07 2.90 -6.97
C THR A 209 -18.92 3.33 -8.17
N GLY A 210 -20.22 3.59 -7.95
CA GLY A 210 -21.09 4.17 -8.97
C GLY A 210 -20.63 5.55 -9.45
N ILE A 211 -20.17 6.42 -8.56
CA ILE A 211 -19.62 7.73 -8.91
C ILE A 211 -18.32 7.55 -9.71
N LEU A 212 -17.38 6.73 -9.24
CA LEU A 212 -16.09 6.49 -9.92
C LEU A 212 -16.28 5.94 -11.33
N GLN A 213 -17.18 4.98 -11.52
CA GLN A 213 -17.46 4.39 -12.83
C GLN A 213 -18.08 5.42 -13.81
N ARG A 214 -18.96 6.32 -13.34
CA ARG A 214 -19.49 7.43 -14.16
C ARG A 214 -18.43 8.51 -14.45
N ALA A 215 -17.47 8.68 -13.56
CA ALA A 215 -16.35 9.58 -13.73
C ALA A 215 -15.25 9.03 -14.66
N GLN A 216 -15.35 7.78 -15.10
CA GLN A 216 -14.39 7.20 -16.02
C GLN A 216 -14.56 7.78 -17.45
N ASN A 217 -13.44 8.08 -18.12
CA ASN A 217 -13.36 8.40 -19.52
C ASN A 217 -13.33 7.11 -20.36
N SER A 218 -13.53 7.25 -21.66
CA SER A 218 -13.48 6.11 -22.60
C SER A 218 -12.14 5.41 -22.67
N ASP A 219 -11.04 6.11 -22.33
CA ASP A 219 -9.69 5.56 -22.24
C ASP A 219 -9.38 4.87 -20.91
N GLY A 220 -10.32 4.85 -19.96
CA GLY A 220 -10.15 4.27 -18.63
C GLY A 220 -9.63 5.21 -17.56
N SER A 221 -9.20 6.42 -17.93
CA SER A 221 -8.78 7.45 -16.96
C SER A 221 -9.97 8.04 -16.20
N THR A 222 -9.71 8.72 -15.08
CA THR A 222 -10.74 9.38 -14.30
C THR A 222 -10.87 10.85 -14.69
N LYS A 223 -12.09 11.35 -14.85
CA LYS A 223 -12.41 12.76 -15.16
C LYS A 223 -12.00 13.72 -14.04
N GLY A 224 -11.87 15.00 -14.40
CA GLY A 224 -11.59 16.05 -13.42
C GLY A 224 -10.14 16.02 -12.94
N ASP A 225 -9.20 15.87 -13.89
CA ASP A 225 -7.77 15.81 -13.58
C ASP A 225 -7.26 17.05 -12.87
N GLY A 226 -6.41 16.78 -11.85
CA GLY A 226 -5.46 17.76 -11.32
C GLY A 226 -4.16 17.76 -12.12
N TRP A 227 -3.12 18.38 -11.56
CA TRP A 227 -1.79 18.42 -12.17
C TRP A 227 -1.16 17.04 -12.35
N ALA A 228 -1.41 16.11 -11.42
CA ALA A 228 -0.97 14.73 -11.44
C ALA A 228 -2.18 13.77 -11.55
N GLY A 229 -3.04 13.96 -12.54
CA GLY A 229 -4.28 13.20 -12.74
C GLY A 229 -4.08 11.70 -12.93
N VAL A 230 -2.86 11.27 -13.30
CA VAL A 230 -2.46 9.86 -13.35
C VAL A 230 -2.59 9.20 -11.96
N LEU A 231 -2.24 9.92 -10.88
CA LEU A 231 -2.39 9.41 -9.52
C LEU A 231 -3.87 9.24 -9.15
N GLN A 232 -4.74 10.21 -9.50
CA GLN A 232 -6.18 10.06 -9.31
C GLN A 232 -6.71 8.80 -9.98
N SER A 233 -6.33 8.57 -11.25
CA SER A 233 -6.75 7.40 -12.03
C SER A 233 -6.24 6.10 -11.42
N SER A 234 -5.01 6.10 -10.91
CA SER A 234 -4.42 4.94 -10.21
C SER A 234 -5.16 4.63 -8.91
N PHE A 235 -5.44 5.63 -8.08
CA PHE A 235 -6.21 5.43 -6.84
C PHE A 235 -7.66 5.02 -7.11
N ALA A 236 -8.29 5.55 -8.17
CA ALA A 236 -9.64 5.14 -8.57
C ALA A 236 -9.70 3.67 -9.00
N ALA A 237 -8.73 3.20 -9.78
CA ALA A 237 -8.62 1.79 -10.18
C ALA A 237 -8.41 0.88 -8.95
N SER A 238 -7.50 1.25 -8.05
CA SER A 238 -7.26 0.52 -6.80
C SER A 238 -8.49 0.50 -5.89
N ALA A 239 -9.24 1.59 -5.85
CA ALA A 239 -10.47 1.71 -5.07
C ALA A 239 -11.58 0.78 -5.61
N LEU A 240 -11.77 0.74 -6.94
CA LEU A 240 -12.72 -0.19 -7.58
C LEU A 240 -12.32 -1.65 -7.33
N GLU A 241 -11.03 -1.97 -7.43
CA GLU A 241 -10.49 -3.31 -7.15
C GLU A 241 -10.77 -3.74 -5.71
N SER A 242 -10.44 -2.90 -4.74
CA SER A 242 -10.62 -3.18 -3.31
C SER A 242 -12.10 -3.28 -2.93
N ALA A 243 -12.95 -2.38 -3.46
CA ALA A 243 -14.38 -2.39 -3.21
C ALA A 243 -15.05 -3.66 -3.78
N LYS A 244 -14.66 -4.09 -4.99
CA LYS A 244 -15.10 -5.34 -5.57
C LYS A 244 -14.75 -6.55 -4.70
N ALA A 245 -13.53 -6.59 -4.17
CA ALA A 245 -13.09 -7.65 -3.27
C ALA A 245 -13.94 -7.72 -1.99
N GLN A 246 -14.52 -6.60 -1.56
CA GLN A 246 -15.43 -6.50 -0.41
C GLN A 246 -16.92 -6.64 -0.77
N GLY A 247 -17.24 -7.01 -2.00
CA GLY A 247 -18.61 -7.31 -2.44
C GLY A 247 -19.40 -6.10 -2.95
N ALA A 248 -18.77 -4.96 -3.17
CA ALA A 248 -19.43 -3.84 -3.85
C ALA A 248 -19.67 -4.14 -5.34
N VAL A 249 -20.67 -3.47 -5.90
CA VAL A 249 -21.01 -3.60 -7.33
C VAL A 249 -19.99 -2.82 -8.15
N VAL A 250 -19.19 -3.54 -8.93
CA VAL A 250 -18.19 -2.97 -9.83
C VAL A 250 -18.30 -3.67 -11.19
N ASP A 251 -18.41 -2.90 -12.26
CA ASP A 251 -18.38 -3.39 -13.62
C ASP A 251 -16.97 -3.86 -13.99
N GLU A 252 -16.84 -5.12 -14.43
CA GLU A 252 -15.57 -5.75 -14.78
C GLU A 252 -14.84 -5.01 -15.90
N LYS A 253 -15.61 -4.55 -16.89
CA LYS A 253 -15.05 -3.82 -18.04
C LYS A 253 -14.49 -2.47 -17.59
N ALA A 254 -15.22 -1.75 -16.72
CA ALA A 254 -14.76 -0.48 -16.18
C ALA A 254 -13.48 -0.66 -15.36
N LEU A 255 -13.42 -1.69 -14.50
CA LEU A 255 -12.21 -2.01 -13.74
C LEU A 255 -11.04 -2.36 -14.65
N GLN A 256 -11.27 -3.19 -15.68
CA GLN A 256 -10.21 -3.57 -16.63
C GLN A 256 -9.71 -2.35 -17.41
N GLN A 257 -10.60 -1.50 -17.91
CA GLN A 257 -10.22 -0.26 -18.60
C GLN A 257 -9.38 0.67 -17.71
N ALA A 258 -9.72 0.78 -16.42
CA ALA A 258 -8.93 1.59 -15.48
C ALA A 258 -7.51 1.01 -15.28
N ARG A 259 -7.37 -0.31 -15.19
CA ARG A 259 -6.06 -0.99 -15.12
C ARG A 259 -5.26 -0.80 -16.40
N ASP A 260 -5.91 -0.99 -17.56
CA ASP A 260 -5.27 -0.88 -18.89
C ASP A 260 -4.78 0.54 -19.17
N TYR A 261 -5.54 1.56 -18.76
CA TYR A 261 -5.08 2.95 -18.82
C TYR A 261 -3.77 3.15 -18.04
N ASN A 262 -3.72 2.71 -16.78
CA ASN A 262 -2.53 2.89 -15.95
C ASN A 262 -1.33 2.06 -16.45
N LYS A 263 -1.56 0.84 -16.95
CA LYS A 263 -0.52 0.02 -17.60
C LYS A 263 -0.02 0.66 -18.88
N GLY A 264 -0.94 1.16 -19.69
CA GLY A 264 -0.63 1.78 -20.99
C GLY A 264 0.19 3.08 -20.92
N ASN A 265 0.31 3.68 -19.73
CA ASN A 265 1.22 4.80 -19.50
C ASN A 265 2.71 4.39 -19.55
N PHE A 266 3.01 3.10 -19.46
CA PHE A 266 4.38 2.58 -19.46
C PHE A 266 4.62 1.65 -20.66
N ASP A 267 5.58 2.01 -21.52
CA ASP A 267 6.08 1.20 -22.60
C ASP A 267 7.26 0.34 -22.09
N ALA A 268 7.00 -0.93 -21.84
CA ALA A 268 7.98 -1.84 -21.25
C ALA A 268 9.15 -2.14 -22.21
N ASP A 269 8.92 -2.13 -23.52
CA ASP A 269 9.94 -2.40 -24.54
C ASP A 269 10.94 -1.25 -24.64
N LYS A 270 10.47 -0.02 -24.52
CA LYS A 270 11.32 1.18 -24.55
C LYS A 270 11.78 1.64 -23.16
N GLY A 271 11.21 1.11 -22.09
CA GLY A 271 11.44 1.59 -20.73
C GLY A 271 11.04 3.05 -20.54
N SER A 272 10.04 3.53 -21.29
CA SER A 272 9.58 4.91 -21.26
C SER A 272 8.18 5.02 -20.68
N VAL A 273 7.88 6.16 -20.03
CA VAL A 273 6.58 6.42 -19.42
C VAL A 273 5.99 7.72 -19.92
N ALA A 274 4.67 7.72 -20.16
CA ALA A 274 3.92 8.92 -20.49
C ALA A 274 3.73 9.78 -19.23
N THR A 275 4.18 11.03 -19.27
CA THR A 275 4.17 11.93 -18.11
C THR A 275 3.26 13.15 -18.29
N GLU A 276 2.53 13.26 -19.39
CA GLU A 276 1.66 14.41 -19.68
C GLU A 276 0.60 14.62 -18.59
N ARG A 277 0.02 13.53 -18.09
CA ARG A 277 -0.96 13.58 -16.97
C ARG A 277 -0.32 13.38 -15.59
N ALA A 278 1.00 13.40 -15.52
CA ALA A 278 1.81 13.28 -14.31
C ALA A 278 2.62 14.56 -14.03
N ALA A 279 2.19 15.71 -14.53
CA ALA A 279 2.90 16.99 -14.43
C ALA A 279 4.35 16.94 -14.95
N GLY A 280 4.67 16.04 -15.87
CA GLY A 280 6.04 15.80 -16.33
C GLY A 280 6.89 14.92 -15.38
N ILE A 281 6.34 14.41 -14.29
CA ILE A 281 7.08 13.69 -13.25
C ILE A 281 6.97 12.18 -13.45
N THR A 282 8.09 11.57 -13.76
CA THR A 282 8.20 10.12 -13.99
C THR A 282 7.69 9.30 -12.81
N LEU A 283 8.02 9.67 -11.58
CA LEU A 283 7.65 8.96 -10.36
C LEU A 283 6.13 8.71 -10.26
N TYR A 284 5.32 9.72 -10.55
CA TYR A 284 3.86 9.61 -10.44
C TYR A 284 3.27 8.61 -11.44
N ALA A 285 3.79 8.61 -12.66
CA ALA A 285 3.33 7.69 -13.70
C ALA A 285 3.80 6.25 -13.44
N VAL A 286 5.09 6.04 -13.11
CA VAL A 286 5.62 4.68 -12.88
C VAL A 286 5.00 4.03 -11.63
N SER A 287 4.74 4.77 -10.56
CA SER A 287 4.08 4.22 -9.37
C SER A 287 2.66 3.76 -9.67
N GLY A 288 1.91 4.53 -10.47
CA GLY A 288 0.58 4.16 -10.94
C GLY A 288 0.60 2.91 -11.83
N SER A 289 1.55 2.83 -12.78
CA SER A 289 1.72 1.65 -13.64
C SER A 289 2.10 0.42 -12.84
N THR A 290 3.02 0.54 -11.87
CA THR A 290 3.44 -0.55 -10.98
C THR A 290 2.23 -1.05 -10.17
N ARG A 291 1.46 -0.16 -9.54
CA ARG A 291 0.32 -0.54 -8.68
C ARG A 291 -0.78 -1.25 -9.47
N ASN A 292 -1.13 -0.76 -10.64
CA ASN A 292 -2.24 -1.30 -11.42
C ASN A 292 -1.86 -2.52 -12.28
N SER A 293 -0.59 -2.89 -12.32
CA SER A 293 -0.11 -4.15 -12.92
C SER A 293 0.12 -5.25 -11.89
N ALA A 294 0.23 -4.94 -10.60
CA ALA A 294 0.69 -5.87 -9.57
C ALA A 294 -0.14 -7.15 -9.43
N VAL A 295 -1.47 -7.04 -9.45
CA VAL A 295 -2.39 -8.19 -9.32
C VAL A 295 -2.25 -9.14 -10.50
N GLU A 296 -2.28 -8.60 -11.72
CA GLU A 296 -2.16 -9.40 -12.95
C GLU A 296 -0.73 -9.96 -13.13
N ALA A 297 0.30 -9.23 -12.72
CA ALA A 297 1.68 -9.72 -12.72
C ALA A 297 1.88 -10.90 -11.77
N ARG A 298 1.26 -10.84 -10.59
CA ARG A 298 1.22 -11.97 -9.66
C ARG A 298 0.48 -13.15 -10.25
N GLU A 299 -0.69 -12.93 -10.85
CA GLU A 299 -1.48 -13.97 -11.51
C GLU A 299 -0.64 -14.68 -12.58
N ALA A 300 0.07 -13.93 -13.43
CA ALA A 300 0.98 -14.49 -14.43
C ALA A 300 2.04 -15.39 -13.80
N SER A 301 2.67 -14.94 -12.71
CA SER A 301 3.70 -15.71 -11.98
C SER A 301 3.12 -16.99 -11.37
N GLU A 302 1.96 -16.91 -10.72
CA GLU A 302 1.29 -18.07 -10.10
C GLU A 302 0.84 -19.11 -11.14
N LYS A 303 0.36 -18.67 -12.32
CA LYS A 303 -0.01 -19.57 -13.43
C LYS A 303 1.18 -20.35 -13.99
N VAL A 304 2.31 -19.66 -14.23
CA VAL A 304 3.55 -20.32 -14.69
C VAL A 304 4.10 -21.25 -13.61
N GLU A 305 4.10 -20.85 -12.36
CA GLU A 305 4.55 -21.72 -11.25
C GLU A 305 3.68 -22.96 -11.12
N GLN A 306 2.37 -22.84 -11.26
CA GLN A 306 1.45 -23.96 -11.25
C GLN A 306 1.74 -24.92 -12.42
N ALA A 307 1.97 -24.39 -13.62
CA ALA A 307 2.30 -25.21 -14.79
C ALA A 307 3.65 -25.94 -14.64
N ARG A 308 4.66 -25.33 -14.00
CA ARG A 308 5.93 -25.98 -13.62
C ARG A 308 5.68 -27.16 -12.66
N LYS A 309 4.87 -26.95 -11.60
CA LYS A 309 4.51 -28.00 -10.64
C LYS A 309 3.76 -29.17 -11.27
N GLU A 310 2.96 -28.88 -12.30
CA GLU A 310 2.22 -29.88 -13.08
C GLU A 310 3.07 -30.58 -14.17
N GLY A 311 4.34 -30.18 -14.35
CA GLY A 311 5.23 -30.71 -15.37
C GLY A 311 4.87 -30.33 -16.80
N LYS A 312 4.05 -29.28 -16.98
CA LYS A 312 3.70 -28.70 -18.29
C LYS A 312 4.80 -27.80 -18.83
N LEU A 313 5.55 -27.20 -17.92
CA LEU A 313 6.69 -26.33 -18.23
C LEU A 313 7.94 -26.83 -17.51
N ASP A 314 9.10 -26.48 -18.04
CA ASP A 314 10.38 -26.71 -17.38
C ASP A 314 10.42 -26.02 -16.01
N ALA A 315 11.16 -26.58 -15.08
CA ALA A 315 11.19 -26.10 -13.68
C ALA A 315 11.66 -24.64 -13.53
N ASP A 316 12.43 -24.13 -14.48
CA ASP A 316 12.97 -22.77 -14.52
C ASP A 316 12.36 -21.89 -15.62
N ALA A 317 11.30 -22.36 -16.31
CA ALA A 317 10.66 -21.64 -17.41
C ALA A 317 10.21 -20.22 -16.97
N PRO A 318 10.66 -19.12 -17.61
CA PRO A 318 10.30 -17.77 -17.19
C PRO A 318 8.82 -17.43 -17.48
N VAL A 319 8.32 -16.37 -16.89
CA VAL A 319 7.00 -15.81 -17.26
C VAL A 319 7.15 -15.11 -18.61
N THR A 320 6.60 -15.73 -19.65
CA THR A 320 6.57 -15.23 -21.02
C THR A 320 5.21 -15.49 -21.64
N LEU A 321 4.90 -14.83 -22.75
CA LEU A 321 3.67 -15.05 -23.48
C LEU A 321 3.51 -16.53 -23.91
N ASP A 322 4.58 -17.12 -24.44
CA ASP A 322 4.57 -18.51 -24.89
C ASP A 322 4.35 -19.49 -23.75
N ASN A 323 5.06 -19.31 -22.63
CA ASN A 323 4.91 -20.17 -21.46
C ASN A 323 3.52 -20.03 -20.81
N LEU A 324 2.90 -18.84 -20.84
CA LEU A 324 1.52 -18.66 -20.39
C LEU A 324 0.53 -19.43 -21.28
N LYS A 325 0.73 -19.42 -22.60
CA LYS A 325 -0.08 -20.22 -23.55
C LYS A 325 0.12 -21.72 -23.34
N GLU A 326 1.37 -22.16 -23.16
CA GLU A 326 1.72 -23.55 -22.87
C GLU A 326 1.15 -24.02 -21.53
N ALA A 327 1.04 -23.11 -20.55
CA ALA A 327 0.33 -23.36 -19.29
C ALA A 327 -1.20 -23.52 -19.45
N GLY A 328 -1.74 -23.32 -20.68
CA GLY A 328 -3.15 -23.50 -21.01
C GLY A 328 -4.00 -22.22 -20.86
N ILE A 329 -3.36 -21.05 -20.78
CA ILE A 329 -4.05 -19.76 -20.74
C ILE A 329 -4.46 -19.38 -22.17
N SER A 330 -5.67 -18.81 -22.35
CA SER A 330 -6.14 -18.34 -23.66
C SER A 330 -5.25 -17.22 -24.19
N ASP A 331 -5.16 -17.10 -25.54
CA ASP A 331 -4.28 -16.11 -26.16
C ASP A 331 -4.49 -14.68 -25.63
N THR A 332 -5.73 -14.21 -25.56
CA THR A 332 -6.08 -12.87 -25.10
C THR A 332 -5.71 -12.67 -23.61
N GLU A 333 -5.93 -13.67 -22.77
CA GLU A 333 -5.58 -13.57 -21.35
C GLU A 333 -4.06 -13.68 -21.15
N ALA A 334 -3.38 -14.53 -21.90
CA ALA A 334 -1.92 -14.65 -21.87
C ALA A 334 -1.23 -13.34 -22.30
N GLU A 335 -1.73 -12.67 -23.32
CA GLU A 335 -1.25 -11.35 -23.75
C GLU A 335 -1.46 -10.30 -22.65
N ARG A 336 -2.64 -10.27 -22.03
CA ARG A 336 -2.97 -9.36 -20.91
C ARG A 336 -2.04 -9.57 -19.71
N LEU A 337 -1.88 -10.82 -19.27
CA LEU A 337 -1.04 -11.19 -18.12
C LEU A 337 0.44 -10.94 -18.40
N ASN A 338 0.92 -11.28 -19.59
CA ASN A 338 2.32 -11.01 -20.01
C ASN A 338 2.61 -9.51 -20.03
N THR A 339 1.72 -8.71 -20.59
CA THR A 339 1.86 -7.24 -20.60
C THR A 339 1.94 -6.69 -19.18
N ALA A 340 1.04 -7.13 -18.28
CA ALA A 340 1.05 -6.68 -16.90
C ALA A 340 2.34 -7.09 -16.18
N TYR A 341 2.84 -8.30 -16.41
CA TYR A 341 4.09 -8.78 -15.84
C TYR A 341 5.30 -7.96 -16.29
N GLN A 342 5.38 -7.65 -17.60
CA GLN A 342 6.46 -6.83 -18.16
C GLN A 342 6.41 -5.39 -17.62
N VAL A 343 5.23 -4.77 -17.64
CA VAL A 343 5.04 -3.41 -17.12
C VAL A 343 5.38 -3.34 -15.64
N TYR A 344 4.87 -4.29 -14.82
CA TYR A 344 5.17 -4.33 -13.39
C TYR A 344 6.67 -4.33 -13.13
N ASN A 345 7.41 -5.27 -13.74
CA ASN A 345 8.83 -5.44 -13.46
C ASN A 345 9.65 -4.23 -13.93
N ALA A 346 9.36 -3.68 -15.11
CA ALA A 346 10.10 -2.53 -15.64
C ALA A 346 9.77 -1.23 -14.88
N ALA A 347 8.49 -0.94 -14.61
CA ALA A 347 8.06 0.23 -13.86
C ALA A 347 8.56 0.19 -12.40
N LYS A 348 8.51 -0.97 -11.75
CA LYS A 348 9.05 -1.18 -10.40
C LYS A 348 10.54 -0.81 -10.30
N VAL A 349 11.36 -1.21 -11.27
CA VAL A 349 12.78 -0.85 -11.30
C VAL A 349 12.95 0.67 -11.40
N GLN A 350 12.19 1.31 -12.28
CA GLN A 350 12.24 2.78 -12.40
C GLN A 350 11.74 3.49 -11.14
N SER A 351 10.71 2.98 -10.47
CA SER A 351 10.17 3.58 -9.25
C SER A 351 11.14 3.56 -8.06
N GLN A 352 12.27 2.85 -8.18
CA GLN A 352 13.34 2.77 -7.19
C GLN A 352 14.63 3.49 -7.61
N ASP A 353 14.69 4.04 -8.83
CA ASP A 353 15.84 4.86 -9.28
C ASP A 353 15.86 6.17 -8.49
N GLU A 354 17.02 6.53 -7.92
CA GLU A 354 17.17 7.74 -7.08
C GLU A 354 16.79 9.04 -7.80
N ARG A 355 17.03 9.10 -9.12
CA ARG A 355 16.64 10.27 -9.92
C ARG A 355 15.13 10.36 -10.09
N VAL A 356 14.45 9.21 -10.18
CA VAL A 356 13.00 9.13 -10.27
C VAL A 356 12.35 9.40 -8.90
N LEU A 357 12.92 8.84 -7.82
CA LEU A 357 12.46 9.06 -6.45
C LEU A 357 12.50 10.53 -6.00
N SER A 358 13.36 11.34 -6.60
CA SER A 358 13.40 12.78 -6.32
C SER A 358 12.10 13.51 -6.72
N GLY A 359 11.26 12.91 -7.54
CA GLY A 359 9.99 13.48 -7.97
C GLY A 359 10.14 14.86 -8.57
N PHE A 360 9.44 15.83 -8.00
CA PHE A 360 9.53 17.26 -8.36
C PHE A 360 10.77 17.97 -7.75
N GLY A 361 11.73 17.22 -7.23
CA GLY A 361 12.98 17.73 -6.66
C GLY A 361 12.99 17.81 -5.13
N ASN A 362 11.87 17.58 -4.48
CA ASN A 362 11.73 17.53 -3.02
C ASN A 362 10.48 16.77 -2.61
N ASN A 363 10.28 16.53 -1.32
CA ASN A 363 9.13 15.78 -0.84
C ASN A 363 7.85 16.62 -0.82
N GLY A 364 6.79 16.13 -1.45
CA GLY A 364 5.41 16.57 -1.35
C GLY A 364 4.49 15.37 -1.11
N GLY A 365 3.20 15.62 -0.92
CA GLY A 365 2.25 14.52 -0.69
C GLY A 365 2.15 13.56 -1.87
N GLU A 366 2.41 14.03 -3.10
CA GLU A 366 2.40 13.22 -4.32
C GLU A 366 3.55 12.20 -4.34
N GLU A 367 4.75 12.60 -3.92
CA GLU A 367 5.89 11.68 -3.77
C GLU A 367 5.57 10.61 -2.72
N PHE A 368 5.01 11.00 -1.58
CA PHE A 368 4.61 10.04 -0.54
C PHE A 368 3.54 9.06 -1.04
N LEU A 369 2.54 9.53 -1.79
CA LEU A 369 1.55 8.65 -2.42
C LEU A 369 2.19 7.68 -3.40
N SER A 370 3.17 8.13 -4.17
CA SER A 370 3.90 7.28 -5.12
C SER A 370 4.73 6.21 -4.40
N PHE A 371 5.37 6.56 -3.29
CA PHE A 371 6.07 5.58 -2.44
C PHE A 371 5.09 4.56 -1.86
N LEU A 372 3.93 5.01 -1.35
CA LEU A 372 2.90 4.12 -0.82
C LEU A 372 2.44 3.11 -1.88
N GLN A 373 2.07 3.58 -3.07
CA GLN A 373 1.64 2.71 -4.18
C GLN A 373 2.71 1.70 -4.58
N THR A 374 3.98 2.11 -4.64
CA THR A 374 5.09 1.22 -4.96
C THR A 374 5.23 0.12 -3.91
N GLY A 375 5.23 0.45 -2.62
CA GLY A 375 5.36 -0.53 -1.55
C GLY A 375 4.20 -1.53 -1.49
N GLU A 376 2.98 -1.04 -1.55
CA GLU A 376 1.79 -1.89 -1.58
C GLU A 376 1.80 -2.82 -2.79
N SER A 377 2.20 -2.32 -3.97
CA SER A 377 2.26 -3.13 -5.18
C SER A 377 3.26 -4.28 -5.08
N MET A 378 4.40 -4.07 -4.42
CA MET A 378 5.40 -5.12 -4.22
C MET A 378 4.89 -6.24 -3.30
N ILE A 379 4.12 -5.91 -2.27
CA ILE A 379 3.50 -6.92 -1.40
C ILE A 379 2.38 -7.65 -2.14
N ILE A 380 1.50 -6.94 -2.85
CA ILE A 380 0.43 -7.51 -3.68
C ILE A 380 0.99 -8.51 -4.70
N ALA A 381 2.10 -8.15 -5.36
CA ALA A 381 2.77 -8.99 -6.35
C ALA A 381 3.62 -10.13 -5.74
N LYS A 382 3.72 -10.24 -4.44
CA LYS A 382 4.67 -11.15 -3.72
C LYS A 382 6.12 -10.94 -4.15
N ASP A 383 6.53 -9.70 -4.32
CA ASP A 383 7.89 -9.35 -4.76
C ASP A 383 8.86 -9.33 -3.59
N ASN A 384 9.85 -10.19 -3.60
CA ASN A 384 10.87 -10.30 -2.54
C ASN A 384 11.73 -9.02 -2.39
N GLY A 385 11.75 -8.15 -3.39
CA GLY A 385 12.44 -6.85 -3.34
C GLY A 385 11.83 -5.85 -2.34
N TRP A 386 10.60 -6.08 -1.88
CA TRP A 386 9.88 -5.15 -1.01
C TRP A 386 10.64 -4.84 0.29
N ARG A 387 11.39 -5.77 0.84
CA ARG A 387 12.19 -5.57 2.07
C ARG A 387 13.27 -4.51 1.88
N ASN A 388 13.98 -4.57 0.76
CA ASN A 388 15.01 -3.58 0.43
C ASN A 388 14.37 -2.21 0.19
N TRP A 389 13.26 -2.19 -0.55
CA TRP A 389 12.47 -0.99 -0.76
C TRP A 389 11.99 -0.39 0.58
N TYR A 390 11.46 -1.23 1.48
CA TYR A 390 10.99 -0.79 2.79
C TYR A 390 12.11 -0.16 3.61
N GLY A 391 13.27 -0.82 3.69
CA GLY A 391 14.44 -0.30 4.41
C GLY A 391 14.87 1.07 3.88
N ALA A 392 15.06 1.20 2.57
CA ALA A 392 15.47 2.46 1.94
C ALA A 392 14.41 3.57 2.11
N THR A 393 13.13 3.24 1.94
CA THR A 393 12.04 4.23 2.04
C THR A 393 11.82 4.68 3.48
N THR A 394 11.87 3.76 4.45
CA THR A 394 11.77 4.12 5.87
C THR A 394 12.92 5.00 6.33
N ASP A 395 14.16 4.71 5.93
CA ASP A 395 15.30 5.57 6.24
C ASP A 395 15.13 6.98 5.66
N ARG A 396 14.63 7.10 4.44
CA ARG A 396 14.31 8.39 3.79
C ARG A 396 13.24 9.15 4.58
N LEU A 397 12.16 8.50 4.98
CA LEU A 397 11.08 9.13 5.75
C LEU A 397 11.54 9.55 7.15
N LEU A 398 12.28 8.70 7.86
CA LEU A 398 12.81 9.02 9.19
C LEU A 398 13.75 10.23 9.17
N ALA A 399 14.52 10.40 8.10
CA ALA A 399 15.44 11.54 7.97
C ALA A 399 14.73 12.92 7.89
N ILE A 400 13.44 12.93 7.52
CA ILE A 400 12.66 14.16 7.33
C ILE A 400 11.45 14.28 8.27
N GLN A 401 11.31 13.38 9.27
CA GLN A 401 10.28 13.52 10.28
C GLN A 401 10.52 14.77 11.15
N ASN A 402 9.49 15.59 11.29
CA ASN A 402 9.53 16.78 12.15
C ASN A 402 9.67 16.40 13.65
N ASN A 403 10.17 17.34 14.46
CA ASN A 403 10.34 17.12 15.89
C ASN A 403 9.03 16.81 16.65
N ASP A 404 7.89 17.27 16.14
CA ASP A 404 6.57 17.00 16.71
C ASP A 404 5.98 15.62 16.29
N GLY A 405 6.67 14.88 15.42
CA GLY A 405 6.26 13.59 14.90
C GLY A 405 5.55 13.63 13.54
N SER A 406 5.25 14.81 13.02
CA SER A 406 4.59 14.98 11.72
C SER A 406 5.55 14.91 10.54
N TRP A 407 4.99 14.88 9.33
CA TRP A 407 5.64 15.19 8.05
C TRP A 407 4.89 16.30 7.36
N GLN A 408 5.58 17.04 6.51
CA GLN A 408 4.97 18.05 5.66
C GLN A 408 5.62 18.03 4.27
N GLY A 409 4.87 18.48 3.26
CA GLY A 409 5.40 18.68 1.93
C GLY A 409 6.05 20.07 1.78
N HIS A 410 7.01 20.16 0.88
CA HIS A 410 7.64 21.42 0.49
C HIS A 410 6.86 22.16 -0.60
N HIS A 411 6.15 21.42 -1.45
CA HIS A 411 5.40 21.93 -2.59
C HIS A 411 4.11 21.15 -2.79
N CYS A 412 3.25 21.63 -3.63
CA CYS A 412 2.06 20.94 -4.13
C CYS A 412 1.09 20.53 -3.02
N ILE A 413 1.19 19.35 -2.47
CA ILE A 413 0.49 18.92 -1.26
C ILE A 413 1.42 19.11 -0.07
N THR A 414 1.26 20.25 0.61
CA THR A 414 2.10 20.66 1.74
C THR A 414 1.48 20.34 3.10
N SER A 415 0.24 19.86 3.11
CA SER A 415 -0.54 19.59 4.33
C SER A 415 0.19 18.67 5.29
N PRO A 416 0.45 19.06 6.54
CA PRO A 416 1.04 18.17 7.52
C PRO A 416 0.14 16.95 7.81
N VAL A 417 -1.18 17.12 7.82
CA VAL A 417 -2.11 16.03 8.08
C VAL A 417 -2.02 14.95 7.00
N PHE A 418 -2.11 15.36 5.73
CA PHE A 418 -2.05 14.42 4.60
C PHE A 418 -0.69 13.73 4.49
N CYS A 419 0.40 14.50 4.60
CA CYS A 419 1.76 13.95 4.53
C CYS A 419 2.06 13.01 5.70
N THR A 420 1.62 13.33 6.91
CA THR A 420 1.80 12.46 8.08
C THR A 420 1.01 11.16 7.95
N ALA A 421 -0.25 11.24 7.50
CA ALA A 421 -1.07 10.05 7.27
C ALA A 421 -0.45 9.12 6.21
N THR A 422 0.01 9.68 5.10
CA THR A 422 0.65 8.88 4.03
C THR A 422 1.98 8.29 4.48
N SER A 423 2.83 9.06 5.19
CA SER A 423 4.09 8.55 5.75
C SER A 423 3.84 7.44 6.78
N LEU A 424 2.82 7.58 7.63
CA LEU A 424 2.46 6.54 8.60
C LEU A 424 1.98 5.27 7.90
N LEU A 425 1.19 5.38 6.83
CA LEU A 425 0.78 4.23 6.00
C LEU A 425 1.99 3.50 5.39
N ILE A 426 3.01 4.22 4.96
CA ILE A 426 4.23 3.60 4.42
C ILE A 426 5.02 2.89 5.52
N LEU A 427 5.25 3.56 6.66
CA LEU A 427 6.02 3.00 7.76
C LEU A 427 5.37 1.74 8.33
N SER A 428 4.04 1.76 8.51
CA SER A 428 3.25 0.68 9.10
C SER A 428 2.76 -0.39 8.10
N ILE A 429 3.30 -0.42 6.87
CA ILE A 429 2.87 -1.33 5.81
C ILE A 429 2.97 -2.82 6.22
N ASN A 430 3.89 -3.13 7.13
CA ASN A 430 4.06 -4.47 7.71
C ASN A 430 2.80 -4.99 8.42
N ASN A 431 1.95 -4.09 8.92
CA ASN A 431 0.75 -4.46 9.67
C ASN A 431 -0.40 -4.91 8.76
N ASP A 432 -0.33 -4.65 7.44
CA ASP A 432 -1.38 -5.01 6.47
C ASP A 432 -0.85 -5.99 5.39
N ILE A 433 0.24 -6.72 5.65
CA ILE A 433 0.81 -7.67 4.67
C ILE A 433 -0.23 -8.69 4.22
N ASP A 434 -0.98 -9.28 5.17
CA ASP A 434 -2.00 -10.30 4.86
C ASP A 434 -3.13 -9.74 4.01
N GLU A 435 -3.62 -8.55 4.34
CA GLU A 435 -4.67 -7.87 3.59
C GLU A 435 -4.21 -7.50 2.17
N LEU A 436 -2.98 -6.99 2.03
CA LEU A 436 -2.41 -6.65 0.73
C LEU A 436 -2.17 -7.90 -0.11
N MET A 437 -1.67 -8.97 0.49
CA MET A 437 -1.52 -10.26 -0.19
C MET A 437 -2.87 -10.86 -0.60
N ALA A 438 -3.90 -10.70 0.22
CA ALA A 438 -5.25 -11.16 -0.12
C ALA A 438 -5.85 -10.40 -1.32
N GLN A 439 -5.52 -9.12 -1.51
CA GLN A 439 -5.95 -8.36 -2.70
C GLN A 439 -5.38 -8.94 -4.01
N GLY A 440 -4.14 -9.45 -3.99
CA GLY A 440 -3.51 -10.06 -5.16
C GLY A 440 -3.86 -11.53 -5.36
N ALA A 441 -4.56 -12.16 -4.43
CA ALA A 441 -4.90 -13.58 -4.53
C ALA A 441 -5.98 -13.82 -5.60
N VAL A 442 -5.65 -14.65 -6.59
CA VAL A 442 -6.63 -15.12 -7.58
C VAL A 442 -7.60 -16.05 -6.87
N LYS A 443 -8.85 -15.66 -6.74
CA LYS A 443 -9.91 -16.58 -6.32
C LYS A 443 -10.22 -17.47 -7.52
N TYR A 444 -9.64 -18.67 -7.55
CA TYR A 444 -10.14 -19.71 -8.46
C TYR A 444 -11.61 -19.97 -8.11
N ARG A 445 -12.50 -19.56 -8.98
CA ARG A 445 -13.92 -19.93 -8.95
C ARG A 445 -14.17 -21.17 -9.77
#